data_c1e7b2f6a2ff01916d42322a50ca6dd1
#
_entry.id   c1e7b2f6a2ff01916d42322a50ca6dd1
#
_cell.length_a   1.000
_cell.length_b   1.000
_cell.length_c   1.000
_cell.angle_alpha   90.00
_cell.angle_beta   90.00
_cell.angle_gamma   90.00
#
_symmetry.space_group_name_H-M   'P 1'
#
loop_
_entity.id
_entity.type
_entity.pdbx_description
1 polymer ?
#
loop_
_entity_poly.entity_id
_entity_poly.type
_entity_poly.pdbx_seq_one_letter_code
_entity_poly.pdbx_strand_id
1 'polypeptide(L)'
;MPTPTSPRRNTAKVQKSTEPWIKPLDSLVLLYQVLMSGLILAGNLPLGEKLHLAGLHSLAFLALVVFLWNLRNFSNPIVNFIREFYFLAVTLFFYREVGLLVHQYFDWTLDEWLFGVDNEMGKIGMRIWNQQQFYPPSRLLNEFFSIGYSFYFFLMPLAALVLYFRAPLARFHTFMFSLAFTYFLHYILFIFLPAESPRFYMPGLRESLQGYWVSDWLQSAVEKNAFPGGSFPSSHIAASVICLMAYPYYGKWRFAVALLTLMLFAGTIYGRYHYFVDVVAGLGVGLCCYFVAPWLEKKWPFIFDEEGFARERPREAFN
;
A
#
# COMPACT_ATOMS: atom_id res chain seq x y z
N MET A 1 38.01 -59.68 -20.05
CA MET A 1 38.09 -58.39 -19.30
C MET A 1 37.21 -57.39 -20.03
N PRO A 2 36.11 -56.95 -19.44
CA PRO A 2 35.29 -55.89 -20.05
C PRO A 2 35.83 -54.52 -19.65
N THR A 3 35.93 -53.65 -20.65
CA THR A 3 36.33 -52.23 -20.51
C THR A 3 35.35 -51.41 -19.73
N PRO A 4 35.81 -50.46 -18.90
CA PRO A 4 34.91 -49.61 -18.13
C PRO A 4 34.27 -48.53 -19.01
N THR A 5 32.93 -48.52 -19.06
CA THR A 5 32.14 -47.48 -19.71
C THR A 5 32.21 -46.19 -18.86
N SER A 6 32.67 -45.10 -19.46
CA SER A 6 32.71 -43.76 -18.85
C SER A 6 31.31 -43.28 -18.46
N PRO A 7 31.15 -42.57 -17.30
CA PRO A 7 29.87 -42.03 -16.92
C PRO A 7 29.49 -40.88 -17.85
N ARG A 8 28.35 -40.99 -18.53
CA ARG A 8 27.74 -39.89 -19.28
C ARG A 8 27.48 -38.73 -18.33
N ARG A 9 28.17 -37.61 -18.55
CA ARG A 9 27.83 -36.33 -17.95
C ARG A 9 26.40 -35.99 -18.36
N ASN A 10 25.48 -36.10 -17.41
CA ASN A 10 24.17 -35.51 -17.54
C ASN A 10 24.34 -33.96 -17.52
N THR A 11 24.42 -33.36 -18.69
CA THR A 11 24.22 -31.93 -18.85
C THR A 11 22.76 -31.66 -18.57
N ALA A 12 22.43 -31.36 -17.29
CA ALA A 12 21.15 -30.81 -16.94
C ALA A 12 20.93 -29.54 -17.77
N LYS A 13 20.10 -29.67 -18.82
CA LYS A 13 19.62 -28.50 -19.55
C LYS A 13 18.95 -27.59 -18.52
N VAL A 14 19.56 -26.43 -18.29
CA VAL A 14 18.92 -25.33 -17.55
C VAL A 14 17.64 -25.03 -18.30
N GLN A 15 16.53 -25.53 -17.78
CA GLN A 15 15.20 -25.29 -18.32
C GLN A 15 14.95 -23.80 -18.11
N LYS A 16 15.06 -22.99 -19.18
CA LYS A 16 14.67 -21.56 -19.12
C LYS A 16 13.29 -21.46 -18.53
N SER A 17 13.16 -20.69 -17.48
CA SER A 17 11.84 -20.41 -16.88
C SER A 17 10.97 -19.75 -17.94
N THR A 18 9.83 -20.34 -18.22
CA THR A 18 8.81 -19.81 -19.16
C THR A 18 7.93 -18.75 -18.47
N GLU A 19 8.32 -18.26 -17.31
CA GLU A 19 7.57 -17.18 -16.63
C GLU A 19 7.70 -15.88 -17.43
N PRO A 20 6.59 -15.16 -17.65
CA PRO A 20 6.62 -13.87 -18.31
C PRO A 20 7.53 -12.92 -17.53
N TRP A 21 8.35 -12.15 -18.23
CA TRP A 21 9.27 -11.21 -17.60
C TRP A 21 8.55 -9.97 -16.99
N ILE A 22 7.32 -9.70 -17.43
CA ILE A 22 6.39 -8.72 -16.83
C ILE A 22 5.28 -9.50 -16.13
N LYS A 23 5.16 -9.32 -14.83
CA LYS A 23 4.09 -9.90 -13.99
C LYS A 23 2.86 -8.97 -13.97
N PRO A 24 1.67 -9.45 -13.55
CA PRO A 24 0.49 -8.60 -13.40
C PRO A 24 0.73 -7.35 -12.55
N LEU A 25 1.48 -7.47 -11.46
CA LEU A 25 1.89 -6.33 -10.64
C LEU A 25 2.67 -5.29 -11.44
N ASP A 26 3.65 -5.72 -12.25
CA ASP A 26 4.50 -4.82 -13.04
C ASP A 26 3.65 -4.04 -14.05
N SER A 27 2.73 -4.73 -14.75
CA SER A 27 1.82 -4.10 -15.70
C SER A 27 0.88 -3.12 -15.02
N LEU A 28 0.40 -3.44 -13.82
CA LEU A 28 -0.45 -2.53 -13.04
C LEU A 28 0.32 -1.25 -12.65
N VAL A 29 1.59 -1.38 -12.23
CA VAL A 29 2.45 -0.23 -11.91
C VAL A 29 2.72 0.63 -13.15
N LEU A 30 3.03 0.00 -14.29
CA LEU A 30 3.24 0.72 -15.56
C LEU A 30 1.97 1.43 -16.04
N LEU A 31 0.81 0.78 -15.94
CA LEU A 31 -0.48 1.39 -16.29
C LEU A 31 -0.78 2.58 -15.38
N TYR A 32 -0.53 2.46 -14.07
CA TYR A 32 -0.71 3.55 -13.13
C TYR A 32 0.19 4.75 -13.48
N GLN A 33 1.46 4.54 -13.85
CA GLN A 33 2.36 5.62 -14.28
C GLN A 33 1.84 6.34 -15.53
N VAL A 34 1.30 5.60 -16.50
CA VAL A 34 0.68 6.22 -17.70
C VAL A 34 -0.53 7.05 -17.31
N LEU A 35 -1.40 6.52 -16.43
CA LEU A 35 -2.58 7.25 -15.94
C LEU A 35 -2.18 8.54 -15.21
N MET A 36 -1.21 8.47 -14.29
CA MET A 36 -0.72 9.63 -13.55
C MET A 36 -0.09 10.68 -14.47
N SER A 37 0.69 10.25 -15.48
CA SER A 37 1.20 11.16 -16.50
C SER A 37 0.07 11.90 -17.22
N GLY A 38 -1.00 11.19 -17.57
CA GLY A 38 -2.20 11.80 -18.17
C GLY A 38 -2.86 12.82 -17.24
N LEU A 39 -3.01 12.50 -15.95
CA LEU A 39 -3.56 13.39 -14.95
C LEU A 39 -2.66 14.64 -14.75
N ILE A 40 -1.34 14.50 -14.68
CA ILE A 40 -0.41 15.63 -14.60
C ILE A 40 -0.60 16.59 -15.78
N LEU A 41 -0.66 16.04 -17.00
CA LEU A 41 -0.82 16.87 -18.20
C LEU A 41 -2.19 17.55 -18.28
N ALA A 42 -3.24 16.90 -17.78
CA ALA A 42 -4.61 17.43 -17.75
C ALA A 42 -4.87 18.43 -16.62
N GLY A 43 -4.15 18.36 -15.48
CA GLY A 43 -4.34 19.22 -14.30
C GLY A 43 -4.02 20.70 -14.56
N ASN A 44 -4.18 21.53 -13.55
CA ASN A 44 -4.02 23.00 -13.64
C ASN A 44 -2.59 23.50 -13.32
N LEU A 45 -1.59 22.63 -13.36
CA LEU A 45 -0.19 23.00 -13.16
C LEU A 45 0.33 23.90 -14.29
N PRO A 46 1.31 24.79 -14.02
CA PRO A 46 2.04 25.53 -15.05
C PRO A 46 2.68 24.57 -16.08
N LEU A 47 2.72 24.95 -17.36
CA LEU A 47 3.23 24.09 -18.43
C LEU A 47 4.65 23.56 -18.17
N GLY A 48 5.53 24.36 -17.61
CA GLY A 48 6.89 23.95 -17.27
C GLY A 48 6.93 22.83 -16.22
N GLU A 49 6.07 22.91 -15.20
CA GLU A 49 5.94 21.85 -14.17
C GLU A 49 5.32 20.59 -14.75
N LYS A 50 4.28 20.72 -15.58
CA LYS A 50 3.69 19.56 -16.28
C LYS A 50 4.73 18.79 -17.08
N LEU A 51 5.52 19.50 -17.89
CA LEU A 51 6.55 18.89 -18.75
C LEU A 51 7.67 18.26 -17.90
N HIS A 52 8.06 18.93 -16.81
CA HIS A 52 9.06 18.37 -15.88
C HIS A 52 8.57 17.08 -15.21
N LEU A 53 7.37 17.10 -14.64
CA LEU A 53 6.79 15.91 -13.98
C LEU A 53 6.52 14.78 -14.98
N ALA A 54 5.94 15.07 -16.16
CA ALA A 54 5.75 14.09 -17.21
C ALA A 54 7.07 13.49 -17.71
N GLY A 55 8.13 14.30 -17.79
CA GLY A 55 9.49 13.85 -18.09
C GLY A 55 10.04 12.90 -17.03
N LEU A 56 9.87 13.23 -15.74
CA LEU A 56 10.26 12.34 -14.63
C LEU A 56 9.49 11.00 -14.67
N HIS A 57 8.19 11.04 -14.96
CA HIS A 57 7.39 9.83 -15.15
C HIS A 57 7.85 8.97 -16.31
N SER A 58 8.15 9.60 -17.45
CA SER A 58 8.67 8.90 -18.62
C SER A 58 10.00 8.22 -18.31
N LEU A 59 10.88 8.93 -17.58
CA LEU A 59 12.16 8.37 -17.12
C LEU A 59 11.95 7.23 -16.12
N ALA A 60 11.06 7.38 -15.15
CA ALA A 60 10.74 6.34 -14.17
C ALA A 60 10.12 5.10 -14.83
N PHE A 61 9.23 5.30 -15.82
CA PHE A 61 8.65 4.23 -16.63
C PHE A 61 9.75 3.45 -17.37
N LEU A 62 10.62 4.16 -18.08
CA LEU A 62 11.73 3.53 -18.81
C LEU A 62 12.70 2.82 -17.86
N ALA A 63 13.04 3.46 -16.73
CA ALA A 63 13.90 2.85 -15.73
C ALA A 63 13.30 1.56 -15.15
N LEU A 64 11.99 1.53 -14.89
CA LEU A 64 11.30 0.32 -14.44
C LEU A 64 11.31 -0.77 -15.50
N VAL A 65 11.02 -0.45 -16.77
CA VAL A 65 11.08 -1.42 -17.88
C VAL A 65 12.49 -2.00 -18.02
N VAL A 66 13.53 -1.15 -17.98
CA VAL A 66 14.93 -1.57 -18.05
C VAL A 66 15.30 -2.42 -16.83
N PHE A 67 14.85 -2.06 -15.63
CA PHE A 67 15.06 -2.84 -14.41
C PHE A 67 14.45 -4.24 -14.54
N LEU A 68 13.17 -4.33 -14.90
CA LEU A 68 12.46 -5.59 -15.09
C LEU A 68 13.11 -6.46 -16.17
N TRP A 69 13.50 -5.84 -17.30
CA TRP A 69 14.17 -6.53 -18.40
C TRP A 69 15.52 -7.11 -17.99
N ASN A 70 16.35 -6.35 -17.29
CA ASN A 70 17.65 -6.82 -16.85
C ASN A 70 17.54 -7.95 -15.81
N LEU A 71 16.54 -7.87 -14.91
CA LEU A 71 16.37 -8.87 -13.85
C LEU A 71 15.74 -10.20 -14.31
N ARG A 72 15.18 -10.27 -15.52
CA ARG A 72 14.48 -11.48 -16.03
C ARG A 72 15.32 -12.74 -16.05
N ASN A 73 16.66 -12.62 -16.23
CA ASN A 73 17.57 -13.73 -16.40
C ASN A 73 18.42 -14.02 -15.13
N PHE A 74 18.23 -13.23 -14.05
CA PHE A 74 18.98 -13.44 -12.82
C PHE A 74 18.35 -14.54 -11.97
N SER A 75 19.18 -15.47 -11.50
CA SER A 75 18.80 -16.51 -10.55
C SER A 75 19.28 -16.24 -9.10
N ASN A 76 19.89 -15.07 -8.87
CA ASN A 76 20.40 -14.70 -7.56
C ASN A 76 19.24 -14.43 -6.58
N PRO A 77 19.20 -15.07 -5.39
CA PRO A 77 18.10 -14.91 -4.42
C PRO A 77 17.88 -13.46 -3.96
N ILE A 78 18.95 -12.66 -3.80
CA ILE A 78 18.85 -11.25 -3.38
C ILE A 78 18.20 -10.42 -4.48
N VAL A 79 18.60 -10.64 -5.75
CA VAL A 79 18.03 -9.95 -6.90
C VAL A 79 16.55 -10.28 -7.03
N ASN A 80 16.19 -11.57 -6.88
CA ASN A 80 14.81 -12.01 -6.89
C ASN A 80 14.00 -11.37 -5.75
N PHE A 81 14.56 -11.29 -4.54
CA PHE A 81 13.92 -10.62 -3.42
C PHE A 81 13.65 -9.14 -3.73
N ILE A 82 14.63 -8.40 -4.23
CA ILE A 82 14.46 -6.98 -4.62
C ILE A 82 13.34 -6.86 -5.68
N ARG A 83 13.33 -7.75 -6.68
CA ARG A 83 12.31 -7.77 -7.74
C ARG A 83 10.90 -8.05 -7.19
N GLU A 84 10.76 -8.88 -6.18
CA GLU A 84 9.46 -9.21 -5.59
C GLU A 84 8.95 -8.09 -4.67
N PHE A 85 9.84 -7.33 -4.04
CA PHE A 85 9.50 -6.33 -3.03
C PHE A 85 9.58 -4.87 -3.49
N TYR A 86 10.02 -4.59 -4.74
CA TYR A 86 10.23 -3.22 -5.22
C TYR A 86 9.01 -2.32 -5.07
N PHE A 87 7.81 -2.89 -5.23
CA PHE A 87 6.56 -2.15 -5.14
C PHE A 87 6.39 -1.44 -3.78
N LEU A 88 6.81 -2.06 -2.68
CA LEU A 88 6.71 -1.44 -1.34
C LEU A 88 7.53 -0.15 -1.23
N ALA A 89 8.63 -0.02 -1.98
CA ALA A 89 9.41 1.21 -2.05
C ALA A 89 8.78 2.22 -3.02
N VAL A 90 8.33 1.76 -4.18
CA VAL A 90 7.77 2.62 -5.23
C VAL A 90 6.44 3.25 -4.82
N THR A 91 5.63 2.57 -4.00
CA THR A 91 4.35 3.11 -3.53
C THR A 91 4.51 4.37 -2.67
N LEU A 92 5.64 4.51 -1.94
CA LEU A 92 5.93 5.73 -1.16
C LEU A 92 6.22 6.94 -2.07
N PHE A 93 6.83 6.70 -3.22
CA PHE A 93 7.03 7.74 -4.23
C PHE A 93 5.69 8.21 -4.79
N PHE A 94 4.83 7.29 -5.19
CA PHE A 94 3.49 7.62 -5.71
C PHE A 94 2.61 8.33 -4.69
N TYR A 95 2.71 7.98 -3.42
CA TYR A 95 2.00 8.69 -2.35
C TYR A 95 2.36 10.18 -2.31
N ARG A 96 3.66 10.51 -2.39
CA ARG A 96 4.11 11.92 -2.41
C ARG A 96 3.63 12.66 -3.64
N GLU A 97 3.61 11.99 -4.77
CA GLU A 97 3.16 12.56 -6.03
C GLU A 97 1.67 12.94 -6.00
N VAL A 98 0.83 12.07 -5.42
CA VAL A 98 -0.60 12.38 -5.26
C VAL A 98 -0.81 13.69 -4.52
N GLY A 99 0.02 13.99 -3.52
CA GLY A 99 -0.02 15.27 -2.80
C GLY A 99 0.18 16.51 -3.68
N LEU A 100 0.85 16.39 -4.84
CA LEU A 100 0.97 17.46 -5.82
C LEU A 100 -0.27 17.61 -6.71
N LEU A 101 -1.07 16.56 -6.84
CA LEU A 101 -2.23 16.52 -7.73
C LEU A 101 -3.56 16.73 -7.03
N VAL A 102 -3.61 16.47 -5.74
CA VAL A 102 -4.77 16.80 -4.91
C VAL A 102 -5.08 18.26 -5.04
N HIS A 103 -6.10 18.85 -5.17
CA HIS A 103 -6.39 20.29 -5.39
C HIS A 103 -6.03 20.85 -6.78
N GLN A 104 -5.53 20.02 -7.73
CA GLN A 104 -5.32 20.50 -9.10
C GLN A 104 -6.58 20.49 -9.96
N TYR A 105 -7.60 19.77 -9.52
CA TYR A 105 -8.86 19.57 -10.24
C TYR A 105 -10.05 20.24 -9.56
N PHE A 106 -10.00 20.38 -8.23
CA PHE A 106 -11.12 20.87 -7.42
C PHE A 106 -10.62 21.80 -6.32
N ASP A 107 -11.32 22.92 -6.13
CA ASP A 107 -11.07 23.89 -5.05
C ASP A 107 -11.88 23.59 -3.77
N TRP A 108 -12.61 22.47 -3.75
CA TRP A 108 -13.43 22.02 -2.62
C TRP A 108 -12.85 20.78 -1.98
N THR A 109 -13.19 20.54 -0.72
CA THR A 109 -12.90 19.30 0.00
C THR A 109 -14.17 18.67 0.55
N LEU A 110 -14.12 17.38 0.84
CA LEU A 110 -15.26 16.64 1.42
C LEU A 110 -15.45 16.87 2.93
N ASP A 111 -14.58 17.62 3.58
CA ASP A 111 -14.51 17.69 5.05
C ASP A 111 -15.81 18.16 5.70
N GLU A 112 -16.48 19.14 5.13
CA GLU A 112 -17.78 19.62 5.65
C GLU A 112 -18.83 18.50 5.64
N TRP A 113 -18.91 17.75 4.54
CA TRP A 113 -19.81 16.62 4.42
C TRP A 113 -19.42 15.47 5.35
N LEU A 114 -18.15 15.11 5.42
CA LEU A 114 -17.62 14.04 6.28
C LEU A 114 -17.86 14.36 7.76
N PHE A 115 -17.64 15.60 8.15
CA PHE A 115 -17.94 16.09 9.50
C PHE A 115 -19.43 15.98 9.83
N GLY A 116 -20.29 16.37 8.88
CA GLY A 116 -21.74 16.25 9.02
C GLY A 116 -22.18 14.80 9.20
N VAL A 117 -21.65 13.88 8.38
CA VAL A 117 -21.95 12.45 8.45
C VAL A 117 -21.47 11.86 9.80
N ASP A 118 -20.24 12.16 10.23
CA ASP A 118 -19.72 11.70 11.53
C ASP A 118 -20.60 12.19 12.70
N ASN A 119 -21.12 13.43 12.59
CA ASN A 119 -21.99 13.99 13.61
C ASN A 119 -23.35 13.26 13.69
N GLU A 120 -23.85 12.76 12.56
CA GLU A 120 -25.10 11.98 12.50
C GLU A 120 -24.91 10.49 12.81
N MET A 121 -23.86 9.85 12.28
CA MET A 121 -23.64 8.39 12.34
C MET A 121 -23.29 7.84 13.72
N GLY A 122 -23.07 8.63 14.73
CA GLY A 122 -22.77 8.07 16.06
C GLY A 122 -21.81 8.88 16.90
N LYS A 123 -21.30 9.97 16.39
CA LYS A 123 -20.50 10.95 17.17
C LYS A 123 -19.25 10.37 17.83
N ILE A 124 -18.77 9.19 17.38
CA ILE A 124 -17.64 8.48 18.00
C ILE A 124 -16.38 9.35 17.91
N GLY A 125 -16.02 9.77 16.70
CA GLY A 125 -14.90 10.68 16.48
C GLY A 125 -15.09 11.99 17.22
N MET A 126 -16.26 12.62 17.09
CA MET A 126 -16.61 13.87 17.74
C MET A 126 -16.49 13.81 19.26
N ARG A 127 -16.94 12.72 19.90
CA ARG A 127 -16.78 12.55 21.35
C ARG A 127 -15.32 12.45 21.75
N ILE A 128 -14.51 11.70 21.02
CA ILE A 128 -13.08 11.54 21.29
C ILE A 128 -12.38 12.91 21.18
N TRP A 129 -12.63 13.63 20.07
CA TRP A 129 -11.95 14.90 19.79
C TRP A 129 -12.41 16.03 20.74
N ASN A 130 -13.71 16.12 21.05
CA ASN A 130 -14.21 17.07 22.03
C ASN A 130 -13.63 16.80 23.42
N GLN A 131 -13.52 15.53 23.84
CA GLN A 131 -12.87 15.19 25.09
C GLN A 131 -11.39 15.58 25.09
N GLN A 132 -10.67 15.37 23.99
CA GLN A 132 -9.27 15.78 23.87
C GLN A 132 -9.07 17.29 23.91
N GLN A 133 -10.05 18.07 23.46
CA GLN A 133 -10.00 19.52 23.48
C GLN A 133 -10.23 20.09 24.90
N PHE A 134 -11.16 19.53 25.65
CA PHE A 134 -11.50 20.01 26.99
C PHE A 134 -10.74 19.30 28.12
N TYR A 135 -10.34 18.07 27.89
CA TYR A 135 -9.60 17.20 28.82
C TYR A 135 -8.41 16.59 28.08
N PRO A 136 -7.25 17.27 28.04
CA PRO A 136 -6.09 16.74 27.34
C PRO A 136 -5.76 15.33 27.84
N PRO A 137 -5.68 14.37 26.93
CA PRO A 137 -5.47 12.97 27.28
C PRO A 137 -4.08 12.76 27.92
N SER A 138 -3.97 11.71 28.73
CA SER A 138 -2.67 11.38 29.33
C SER A 138 -1.64 11.03 28.25
N ARG A 139 -0.36 11.34 28.53
CA ARG A 139 0.76 10.97 27.65
C ARG A 139 0.80 9.48 27.38
N LEU A 140 0.43 8.64 28.36
CA LEU A 140 0.37 7.19 28.20
C LEU A 140 -0.68 6.76 27.17
N LEU A 141 -1.85 7.38 27.17
CA LEU A 141 -2.92 7.08 26.22
C LEU A 141 -2.53 7.51 24.79
N ASN A 142 -1.89 8.69 24.68
CA ASN A 142 -1.35 9.14 23.38
C ASN A 142 -0.31 8.18 22.85
N GLU A 143 0.60 7.69 23.70
CA GLU A 143 1.62 6.71 23.31
C GLU A 143 1.00 5.39 22.86
N PHE A 144 0.01 4.90 23.62
CA PHE A 144 -0.69 3.65 23.30
C PHE A 144 -1.33 3.68 21.90
N PHE A 145 -2.07 4.74 21.56
CA PHE A 145 -2.70 4.85 20.24
C PHE A 145 -1.68 5.17 19.14
N SER A 146 -0.61 5.89 19.45
CA SER A 146 0.48 6.14 18.53
C SER A 146 1.23 4.85 18.16
N ILE A 147 1.44 3.93 19.11
CA ILE A 147 1.98 2.59 18.83
C ILE A 147 1.05 1.84 17.87
N GLY A 148 -0.26 1.84 18.14
CA GLY A 148 -1.25 1.21 17.27
C GLY A 148 -1.21 1.77 15.84
N TYR A 149 -1.26 3.09 15.69
CA TYR A 149 -1.19 3.72 14.38
C TYR A 149 0.14 3.46 13.67
N SER A 150 1.26 3.55 14.39
CA SER A 150 2.59 3.33 13.83
C SER A 150 2.80 1.90 13.33
N PHE A 151 2.01 0.93 13.83
CA PHE A 151 2.04 -0.45 13.35
C PHE A 151 1.72 -0.56 11.86
N TYR A 152 0.98 0.40 11.30
CA TYR A 152 0.72 0.49 9.86
C TYR A 152 1.99 0.39 9.02
N PHE A 153 3.05 1.10 9.38
CA PHE A 153 4.30 1.11 8.62
C PHE A 153 5.00 -0.26 8.56
N PHE A 154 4.70 -1.12 9.52
CA PHE A 154 5.27 -2.48 9.63
C PHE A 154 4.31 -3.55 9.09
N LEU A 155 3.01 -3.30 9.10
CA LEU A 155 1.99 -4.33 8.80
C LEU A 155 2.13 -4.85 7.37
N MET A 156 2.27 -3.98 6.36
CA MET A 156 2.40 -4.38 4.95
C MET A 156 3.71 -5.12 4.67
N PRO A 157 4.90 -4.60 5.06
CA PRO A 157 6.15 -5.36 4.93
C PRO A 157 6.11 -6.69 5.68
N LEU A 158 5.53 -6.73 6.88
CA LEU A 158 5.39 -7.96 7.67
C LEU A 158 4.51 -8.99 6.94
N ALA A 159 3.35 -8.56 6.43
CA ALA A 159 2.45 -9.43 5.67
C ALA A 159 3.13 -9.98 4.41
N ALA A 160 3.83 -9.11 3.66
CA ALA A 160 4.58 -9.49 2.48
C ALA A 160 5.67 -10.53 2.82
N LEU A 161 6.49 -10.28 3.86
CA LEU A 161 7.56 -11.19 4.30
C LEU A 161 6.98 -12.55 4.75
N VAL A 162 5.91 -12.52 5.56
CA VAL A 162 5.27 -13.76 6.04
C VAL A 162 4.73 -14.57 4.86
N LEU A 163 4.07 -13.95 3.91
CA LEU A 163 3.58 -14.63 2.71
C LEU A 163 4.73 -15.12 1.83
N TYR A 164 5.76 -14.32 1.64
CA TYR A 164 6.93 -14.70 0.84
C TYR A 164 7.63 -15.95 1.39
N PHE A 165 7.80 -16.04 2.72
CA PHE A 165 8.53 -17.16 3.34
C PHE A 165 7.66 -18.34 3.77
N ARG A 166 6.34 -18.18 4.00
CA ARG A 166 5.48 -19.19 4.59
C ARG A 166 4.30 -19.64 3.74
N ALA A 167 4.00 -18.94 2.64
CA ALA A 167 2.90 -19.27 1.75
C ALA A 167 3.41 -19.71 0.36
N PRO A 168 2.56 -20.34 -0.48
CA PRO A 168 2.83 -20.50 -1.90
C PRO A 168 3.10 -19.15 -2.56
N LEU A 169 4.08 -19.11 -3.48
CA LEU A 169 4.50 -17.86 -4.12
C LEU A 169 3.35 -17.16 -4.87
N ALA A 170 2.44 -17.93 -5.44
CA ALA A 170 1.22 -17.41 -6.06
C ALA A 170 0.38 -16.57 -5.07
N ARG A 171 0.27 -16.99 -3.82
CA ARG A 171 -0.44 -16.24 -2.78
C ARG A 171 0.24 -14.91 -2.46
N PHE A 172 1.58 -14.91 -2.43
CA PHE A 172 2.36 -13.68 -2.27
C PHE A 172 2.15 -12.73 -3.45
N HIS A 173 2.18 -13.22 -4.69
CA HIS A 173 1.93 -12.39 -5.88
C HIS A 173 0.53 -11.78 -5.86
N THR A 174 -0.49 -12.59 -5.56
CA THR A 174 -1.87 -12.10 -5.41
C THR A 174 -2.00 -11.04 -4.33
N PHE A 175 -1.31 -11.21 -3.19
CA PHE A 175 -1.27 -10.20 -2.14
C PHE A 175 -0.63 -8.88 -2.63
N MET A 176 0.54 -8.95 -3.28
CA MET A 176 1.25 -7.77 -3.77
C MET A 176 0.45 -7.03 -4.85
N PHE A 177 -0.20 -7.76 -5.76
CA PHE A 177 -1.11 -7.17 -6.75
C PHE A 177 -2.32 -6.50 -6.09
N SER A 178 -2.96 -7.17 -5.13
CA SER A 178 -4.13 -6.64 -4.42
C SER A 178 -3.76 -5.39 -3.61
N LEU A 179 -2.59 -5.37 -2.98
CA LEU A 179 -2.08 -4.22 -2.24
C LEU A 179 -1.83 -3.04 -3.18
N ALA A 180 -1.18 -3.28 -4.33
CA ALA A 180 -0.93 -2.26 -5.36
C ALA A 180 -2.24 -1.70 -5.91
N PHE A 181 -3.18 -2.56 -6.28
CA PHE A 181 -4.50 -2.16 -6.77
C PHE A 181 -5.24 -1.29 -5.74
N THR A 182 -5.19 -1.68 -4.47
CA THR A 182 -5.83 -0.92 -3.38
C THR A 182 -5.20 0.46 -3.22
N TYR A 183 -3.87 0.58 -3.23
CA TYR A 183 -3.21 1.88 -3.13
C TYR A 183 -3.48 2.76 -4.34
N PHE A 184 -3.38 2.24 -5.55
CA PHE A 184 -3.61 3.02 -6.77
C PHE A 184 -5.06 3.49 -6.88
N LEU A 185 -6.03 2.66 -6.47
CA LEU A 185 -7.41 3.08 -6.37
C LEU A 185 -7.56 4.24 -5.37
N HIS A 186 -6.96 4.15 -4.16
CA HIS A 186 -7.02 5.24 -3.17
C HIS A 186 -6.35 6.51 -3.67
N TYR A 187 -5.22 6.41 -4.35
CA TYR A 187 -4.50 7.56 -4.89
C TYR A 187 -5.34 8.32 -5.93
N ILE A 188 -6.08 7.58 -6.77
CA ILE A 188 -7.05 8.19 -7.70
C ILE A 188 -8.21 8.82 -6.91
N LEU A 189 -8.75 8.12 -5.91
CA LEU A 189 -9.84 8.64 -5.08
C LEU A 189 -9.43 9.92 -4.35
N PHE A 190 -8.21 10.02 -3.83
CA PHE A 190 -7.71 11.23 -3.16
C PHE A 190 -7.66 12.43 -4.09
N ILE A 191 -7.33 12.24 -5.37
CA ILE A 191 -7.31 13.33 -6.36
C ILE A 191 -8.74 13.81 -6.65
N PHE A 192 -9.72 12.90 -6.75
CA PHE A 192 -11.09 13.24 -7.14
C PHE A 192 -12.05 13.44 -5.97
N LEU A 193 -11.69 13.01 -4.77
CA LEU A 193 -12.46 13.12 -3.52
C LEU A 193 -11.56 13.68 -2.40
N PRO A 194 -11.00 14.90 -2.56
CA PRO A 194 -10.05 15.43 -1.61
C PRO A 194 -10.69 15.66 -0.24
N ALA A 195 -10.01 15.21 0.83
CA ALA A 195 -10.42 15.42 2.21
C ALA A 195 -9.19 15.61 3.10
N GLU A 196 -9.16 16.68 3.89
CA GLU A 196 -7.97 17.10 4.65
C GLU A 196 -7.73 16.28 5.91
N SER A 197 -8.74 15.79 6.53
CA SER A 197 -8.79 15.14 7.85
C SER A 197 -9.16 16.09 9.02
N PRO A 198 -9.70 15.55 10.12
CA PRO A 198 -10.09 16.35 11.27
C PRO A 198 -8.99 17.25 11.82
N ARG A 199 -7.77 16.76 11.79
CA ARG A 199 -6.60 17.48 12.30
C ARG A 199 -6.33 18.80 11.56
N PHE A 200 -6.56 18.84 10.25
CA PHE A 200 -6.32 20.02 9.43
C PHE A 200 -7.58 20.87 9.27
N TYR A 201 -8.73 20.25 9.20
CA TYR A 201 -10.00 20.93 8.97
C TYR A 201 -10.57 21.62 10.21
N MET A 202 -10.45 21.01 11.39
CA MET A 202 -11.07 21.55 12.61
C MET A 202 -10.14 22.51 13.37
N PRO A 203 -10.55 23.76 13.63
CA PRO A 203 -9.80 24.68 14.49
C PRO A 203 -9.52 24.04 15.87
N GLY A 204 -8.30 24.17 16.36
CA GLY A 204 -7.88 23.66 17.67
C GLY A 204 -7.52 22.16 17.72
N LEU A 205 -7.72 21.40 16.64
CA LEU A 205 -7.28 20.00 16.57
C LEU A 205 -5.90 19.82 15.88
N ARG A 206 -5.31 20.89 15.41
CA ARG A 206 -4.00 20.85 14.73
C ARG A 206 -2.83 20.61 15.68
N GLU A 207 -3.00 20.90 16.97
CA GLU A 207 -1.95 20.70 17.94
C GLU A 207 -1.61 19.21 18.09
N SER A 208 -0.32 18.94 18.26
CA SER A 208 0.16 17.57 18.44
C SER A 208 -0.31 16.98 19.76
N LEU A 209 -0.70 15.72 19.77
CA LEU A 209 -1.00 14.97 20.98
C LEU A 209 0.34 14.60 21.66
N GLN A 210 0.69 15.28 22.74
CA GLN A 210 1.93 15.00 23.47
C GLN A 210 1.92 13.59 24.08
N GLY A 211 2.94 12.81 23.76
CA GLY A 211 3.14 11.47 24.31
C GLY A 211 4.55 11.26 24.84
N TYR A 212 5.15 10.16 24.46
CA TYR A 212 6.56 9.86 24.71
C TYR A 212 7.26 9.69 23.35
N TRP A 213 8.06 8.78 23.23
CA TRP A 213 8.95 8.41 22.13
C TRP A 213 8.28 8.09 20.81
N VAL A 214 7.26 7.15 20.79
CA VAL A 214 6.56 6.74 19.55
C VAL A 214 5.59 7.83 19.12
N SER A 215 4.92 8.48 20.06
CA SER A 215 4.05 9.60 19.76
C SER A 215 4.82 10.77 19.12
N ASP A 216 5.97 11.17 19.71
CA ASP A 216 6.77 12.28 19.20
C ASP A 216 7.37 11.95 17.82
N TRP A 217 7.87 10.73 17.65
CA TRP A 217 8.35 10.23 16.36
C TRP A 217 7.23 10.24 15.30
N LEU A 218 6.05 9.71 15.63
CA LEU A 218 4.91 9.64 14.73
C LEU A 218 4.44 11.04 14.32
N GLN A 219 4.30 11.97 15.28
CA GLN A 219 3.90 13.35 14.98
C GLN A 219 4.89 14.00 14.01
N SER A 220 6.19 13.86 14.27
CA SER A 220 7.24 14.37 13.38
C SER A 220 7.19 13.72 11.99
N ALA A 221 6.92 12.41 11.91
CA ALA A 221 6.79 11.70 10.64
C ALA A 221 5.57 12.16 9.84
N VAL A 222 4.43 12.34 10.50
CA VAL A 222 3.21 12.85 9.88
C VAL A 222 3.38 14.29 9.40
N GLU A 223 3.94 15.18 10.23
CA GLU A 223 4.17 16.58 9.85
C GLU A 223 5.05 16.74 8.61
N LYS A 224 6.04 15.85 8.45
CA LYS A 224 6.98 15.91 7.32
C LYS A 224 6.46 15.26 6.04
N ASN A 225 5.55 14.30 6.14
CA ASN A 225 5.21 13.44 5.01
C ASN A 225 3.72 13.43 4.65
N ALA A 226 2.81 13.82 5.55
CA ALA A 226 1.40 13.93 5.21
C ALA A 226 1.14 15.15 4.34
N PHE A 227 0.22 15.01 3.42
CA PHE A 227 -0.33 16.11 2.64
C PHE A 227 -1.83 16.27 2.94
N PRO A 228 -2.36 17.51 2.96
CA PRO A 228 -3.81 17.72 3.06
C PRO A 228 -4.51 17.20 1.80
N GLY A 229 -5.67 16.56 1.97
CA GLY A 229 -6.47 16.06 0.85
C GLY A 229 -6.44 14.55 0.64
N GLY A 230 -5.62 13.79 1.38
CA GLY A 230 -5.47 12.34 1.22
C GLY A 230 -6.10 11.51 2.35
N SER A 231 -7.24 11.93 2.94
CA SER A 231 -7.83 11.20 4.07
C SER A 231 -8.98 10.26 3.66
N PHE A 232 -9.79 10.60 2.67
CA PHE A 232 -11.00 9.85 2.33
C PHE A 232 -10.91 9.10 0.98
N PRO A 233 -11.30 7.83 0.94
CA PRO A 233 -11.52 6.90 2.05
C PRO A 233 -10.19 6.45 2.68
N SER A 234 -10.20 5.91 3.92
CA SER A 234 -8.96 5.56 4.61
C SER A 234 -8.18 4.43 3.93
N SER A 235 -7.06 4.77 3.30
CA SER A 235 -6.13 3.79 2.74
C SER A 235 -5.45 2.92 3.80
N HIS A 236 -5.29 3.44 5.03
CA HIS A 236 -4.75 2.69 6.17
C HIS A 236 -5.62 1.48 6.49
N ILE A 237 -6.94 1.69 6.53
CA ILE A 237 -7.89 0.63 6.82
C ILE A 237 -7.98 -0.34 5.64
N ALA A 238 -8.09 0.17 4.42
CA ALA A 238 -8.21 -0.67 3.23
C ALA A 238 -6.98 -1.57 3.03
N ALA A 239 -5.75 -1.04 3.14
CA ALA A 239 -4.52 -1.84 3.05
C ALA A 239 -4.42 -2.88 4.19
N SER A 240 -4.89 -2.52 5.41
CA SER A 240 -4.95 -3.48 6.53
C SER A 240 -5.89 -4.65 6.25
N VAL A 241 -7.00 -4.42 5.55
CA VAL A 241 -7.90 -5.50 5.10
C VAL A 241 -7.19 -6.44 4.13
N ILE A 242 -6.40 -5.91 3.18
CA ILE A 242 -5.60 -6.76 2.28
C ILE A 242 -4.60 -7.62 3.07
N CYS A 243 -4.02 -7.08 4.15
CA CYS A 243 -3.10 -7.85 5.00
C CYS A 243 -3.75 -9.06 5.70
N LEU A 244 -5.09 -9.16 5.75
CA LEU A 244 -5.79 -10.37 6.20
C LEU A 244 -5.44 -11.61 5.37
N MET A 245 -4.98 -11.45 4.11
CA MET A 245 -4.49 -12.57 3.30
C MET A 245 -3.32 -13.31 3.94
N ALA A 246 -2.52 -12.61 4.76
CA ALA A 246 -1.40 -13.20 5.50
C ALA A 246 -1.81 -13.81 6.85
N TYR A 247 -3.04 -13.55 7.33
CA TYR A 247 -3.48 -13.94 8.67
C TYR A 247 -3.28 -15.44 9.00
N PRO A 248 -3.60 -16.40 8.10
CA PRO A 248 -3.39 -17.83 8.37
C PRO A 248 -1.91 -18.20 8.58
N TYR A 249 -0.98 -17.37 8.07
CA TYR A 249 0.46 -17.64 8.05
C TYR A 249 1.24 -17.01 9.22
N TYR A 250 0.59 -16.17 10.05
CA TYR A 250 1.24 -15.59 11.24
C TYR A 250 1.49 -16.60 12.36
N GLY A 251 0.89 -17.80 12.31
CA GLY A 251 1.03 -18.84 13.34
C GLY A 251 0.58 -18.32 14.71
N LYS A 252 1.41 -18.52 15.74
CA LYS A 252 1.11 -18.09 17.12
C LYS A 252 0.97 -16.57 17.30
N TRP A 253 1.52 -15.77 16.38
CA TRP A 253 1.50 -14.31 16.45
C TRP A 253 0.21 -13.68 15.90
N ARG A 254 -0.69 -14.48 15.31
CA ARG A 254 -1.91 -13.99 14.66
C ARG A 254 -2.78 -13.09 15.56
N PHE A 255 -2.90 -13.44 16.85
CA PHE A 255 -3.70 -12.64 17.78
C PHE A 255 -3.04 -11.28 18.12
N ALA A 256 -1.72 -11.26 18.27
CA ALA A 256 -0.98 -10.00 18.48
C ALA A 256 -1.09 -9.08 17.27
N VAL A 257 -0.95 -9.61 16.05
CA VAL A 257 -1.13 -8.84 14.82
C VAL A 257 -2.57 -8.33 14.69
N ALA A 258 -3.57 -9.15 15.02
CA ALA A 258 -4.97 -8.71 15.00
C ALA A 258 -5.22 -7.58 16.02
N LEU A 259 -4.71 -7.71 17.24
CA LEU A 259 -4.84 -6.68 18.27
C LEU A 259 -4.19 -5.37 17.83
N LEU A 260 -2.95 -5.41 17.30
CA LEU A 260 -2.26 -4.23 16.78
C LEU A 260 -2.99 -3.60 15.60
N THR A 261 -3.62 -4.41 14.74
CA THR A 261 -4.46 -3.91 13.63
C THR A 261 -5.73 -3.22 14.16
N LEU A 262 -6.36 -3.74 15.20
CA LEU A 262 -7.50 -3.07 15.84
C LEU A 262 -7.06 -1.76 16.52
N MET A 263 -5.89 -1.76 17.19
CA MET A 263 -5.30 -0.54 17.76
C MET A 263 -4.98 0.49 16.66
N LEU A 264 -4.54 0.06 15.48
CA LEU A 264 -4.34 0.93 14.32
C LEU A 264 -5.67 1.59 13.92
N PHE A 265 -6.76 0.84 13.78
CA PHE A 265 -8.07 1.38 13.44
C PHE A 265 -8.53 2.43 14.47
N ALA A 266 -8.42 2.12 15.75
CA ALA A 266 -8.74 3.08 16.81
C ALA A 266 -7.78 4.28 16.80
N GLY A 267 -6.50 4.06 16.55
CA GLY A 267 -5.46 5.08 16.48
C GLY A 267 -5.65 6.09 15.34
N THR A 268 -6.25 5.67 14.20
CA THR A 268 -6.56 6.61 13.10
C THR A 268 -7.58 7.67 13.53
N ILE A 269 -8.60 7.28 14.29
CA ILE A 269 -9.64 8.19 14.80
C ILE A 269 -9.07 8.98 15.98
N TYR A 270 -8.46 8.32 16.95
CA TYR A 270 -7.90 8.95 18.13
C TYR A 270 -6.83 9.99 17.79
N GLY A 271 -5.97 9.68 16.84
CA GLY A 271 -4.91 10.56 16.35
C GLY A 271 -5.40 11.72 15.50
N ARG A 272 -6.71 11.83 15.24
CA ARG A 272 -7.32 12.88 14.41
C ARG A 272 -6.91 12.82 12.93
N TYR A 273 -6.45 11.63 12.47
CA TYR A 273 -6.01 11.42 11.09
C TYR A 273 -7.16 11.11 10.15
N HIS A 274 -8.25 10.56 10.68
CA HIS A 274 -9.43 10.16 9.91
C HIS A 274 -10.73 10.46 10.65
N TYR A 275 -11.78 10.82 9.90
CA TYR A 275 -13.16 10.77 10.37
C TYR A 275 -13.56 9.31 10.60
N PHE A 276 -14.57 9.06 11.44
CA PHE A 276 -15.09 7.70 11.61
C PHE A 276 -15.65 7.14 10.29
N VAL A 277 -16.32 7.98 9.52
CA VAL A 277 -16.84 7.60 8.20
C VAL A 277 -15.73 7.24 7.19
N ASP A 278 -14.53 7.83 7.29
CA ASP A 278 -13.36 7.44 6.47
C ASP A 278 -12.96 5.99 6.75
N VAL A 279 -13.00 5.59 8.03
CA VAL A 279 -12.68 4.23 8.47
C VAL A 279 -13.70 3.24 7.92
N VAL A 280 -15.00 3.59 7.98
CA VAL A 280 -16.08 2.74 7.44
C VAL A 280 -15.97 2.62 5.91
N ALA A 281 -15.74 3.75 5.21
CA ALA A 281 -15.55 3.76 3.77
C ALA A 281 -14.29 2.98 3.36
N GLY A 282 -13.17 3.17 4.07
CA GLY A 282 -11.93 2.44 3.86
C GLY A 282 -12.09 0.93 4.07
N LEU A 283 -12.88 0.51 5.07
CA LEU A 283 -13.24 -0.89 5.27
C LEU A 283 -14.03 -1.44 4.06
N GLY A 284 -15.01 -0.69 3.58
CA GLY A 284 -15.81 -1.06 2.41
C GLY A 284 -14.96 -1.21 1.15
N VAL A 285 -14.12 -0.21 0.85
CA VAL A 285 -13.19 -0.26 -0.29
C VAL A 285 -12.18 -1.40 -0.14
N GLY A 286 -11.62 -1.58 1.07
CA GLY A 286 -10.68 -2.67 1.36
C GLY A 286 -11.31 -4.06 1.14
N LEU A 287 -12.53 -4.28 1.60
CA LEU A 287 -13.28 -5.53 1.35
C LEU A 287 -13.57 -5.72 -0.14
N CYS A 288 -13.98 -4.67 -0.85
CA CYS A 288 -14.17 -4.73 -2.29
C CYS A 288 -12.86 -5.15 -2.99
N CYS A 289 -11.74 -4.48 -2.69
CA CYS A 289 -10.44 -4.81 -3.26
C CYS A 289 -9.97 -6.23 -2.89
N TYR A 290 -10.25 -6.69 -1.66
CA TYR A 290 -9.89 -8.04 -1.20
C TYR A 290 -10.46 -9.15 -2.11
N PHE A 291 -11.68 -8.95 -2.63
CA PHE A 291 -12.32 -9.91 -3.53
C PHE A 291 -12.09 -9.60 -5.02
N VAL A 292 -12.10 -8.32 -5.40
CA VAL A 292 -12.02 -7.90 -6.80
C VAL A 292 -10.59 -8.01 -7.35
N ALA A 293 -9.57 -7.61 -6.58
CA ALA A 293 -8.20 -7.61 -7.09
C ALA A 293 -7.67 -9.01 -7.46
N PRO A 294 -7.88 -10.08 -6.66
CA PRO A 294 -7.49 -11.43 -7.05
C PRO A 294 -8.24 -11.95 -8.29
N TRP A 295 -9.48 -11.52 -8.48
CA TRP A 295 -10.24 -11.84 -9.68
C TRP A 295 -9.69 -11.11 -10.90
N LEU A 296 -9.35 -9.82 -10.77
CA LEU A 296 -8.71 -9.05 -11.82
C LEU A 296 -7.33 -9.65 -12.19
N GLU A 297 -6.50 -9.97 -11.18
CA GLU A 297 -5.18 -10.59 -11.42
C GLU A 297 -5.30 -11.84 -12.30
N LYS A 298 -6.26 -12.72 -12.01
CA LYS A 298 -6.51 -13.93 -12.79
C LYS A 298 -6.98 -13.66 -14.23
N LYS A 299 -7.63 -12.51 -14.48
CA LYS A 299 -8.10 -12.07 -15.79
C LYS A 299 -7.06 -11.24 -16.55
N TRP A 300 -6.03 -10.75 -15.84
CA TRP A 300 -5.00 -9.86 -16.38
C TRP A 300 -4.14 -10.45 -17.50
N PRO A 301 -3.98 -11.80 -17.66
CA PRO A 301 -3.17 -12.41 -18.73
C PRO A 301 -3.61 -12.08 -20.16
N PHE A 302 -4.71 -11.41 -20.40
CA PHE A 302 -5.09 -10.93 -21.73
C PHE A 302 -4.02 -10.07 -22.43
N ILE A 303 -3.03 -9.58 -21.69
CA ILE A 303 -1.95 -8.77 -22.22
C ILE A 303 -0.64 -9.58 -22.37
N PHE A 304 -0.47 -10.67 -21.60
CA PHE A 304 0.80 -11.39 -21.48
C PHE A 304 0.58 -12.89 -21.22
N ASP A 305 0.42 -13.66 -22.27
CA ASP A 305 0.51 -15.13 -22.40
C ASP A 305 -0.16 -16.01 -21.30
N GLU A 306 -1.16 -16.81 -21.72
CA GLU A 306 -1.97 -17.68 -20.84
C GLU A 306 -1.22 -18.90 -20.25
N GLU A 307 -0.06 -19.27 -20.77
CA GLU A 307 0.61 -20.53 -20.41
C GLU A 307 1.49 -20.46 -19.14
N GLY A 308 1.78 -19.27 -18.62
CA GLY A 308 2.78 -19.05 -17.54
C GLY A 308 2.30 -19.31 -16.12
N PHE A 309 1.01 -19.17 -15.81
CA PHE A 309 0.50 -19.12 -14.43
C PHE A 309 0.18 -20.46 -13.78
N ALA A 310 0.17 -21.57 -14.52
CA ALA A 310 -0.35 -22.85 -14.05
C ALA A 310 0.67 -23.78 -13.36
N ARG A 311 1.94 -23.41 -13.23
CA ARG A 311 2.96 -24.28 -12.62
C ARG A 311 3.43 -23.76 -11.27
N GLU A 312 2.75 -24.20 -10.20
CA GLU A 312 3.29 -24.16 -8.84
C GLU A 312 4.60 -24.95 -8.77
N ARG A 313 5.72 -24.26 -8.52
CA ARG A 313 6.94 -24.95 -8.07
C ARG A 313 6.78 -25.18 -6.55
N PRO A 314 6.92 -26.44 -6.08
CA PRO A 314 7.12 -26.68 -4.67
C PRO A 314 8.41 -25.96 -4.25
N ARG A 315 8.38 -25.11 -3.26
CA ARG A 315 9.60 -24.69 -2.58
C ARG A 315 10.15 -25.93 -1.90
N GLU A 316 11.32 -26.38 -2.32
CA GLU A 316 12.09 -27.30 -1.49
C GLU A 316 12.24 -26.63 -0.13
N ALA A 317 11.73 -27.31 0.90
CA ALA A 317 11.75 -26.82 2.25
C ALA A 317 13.22 -26.59 2.63
N PHE A 318 13.53 -25.38 3.04
CA PHE A 318 14.74 -25.12 3.81
C PHE A 318 14.56 -25.85 5.14
N ASN A 319 15.13 -27.07 5.24
CA ASN A 319 15.36 -27.79 6.48
C ASN A 319 16.49 -27.13 7.25
#